data_f24e65d8e539c10fb78ecfa0bc00a9d8
#
_entry.id   f24e65d8e539c10fb78ecfa0bc00a9d8
#
_cell.length_a   1.000
_cell.length_b   1.000
_cell.length_c   1.000
_cell.angle_alpha   90.00
_cell.angle_beta   90.00
_cell.angle_gamma   90.00
#
_symmetry.space_group_name_H-M   'P 1'
#
loop_
_entity.id
_entity.type
_entity.pdbx_description
1 polymer ?
#
loop_
_entity_poly.entity_id
_entity_poly.type
_entity_poly.pdbx_seq_one_letter_code
_entity_poly.pdbx_strand_id
1 'polypeptide(L)'
;PEDIVVGYVGSVRQRLTDLHVVVPEMDYPEELNKYLGRRVWKDTINHISSNPELWPVFVKSIANKKFTGVVVKSPGDLIGCGDEKEDTPVLCSEPVKFLAEWRCFVRYGRILDIRRYKGNWKNIPDYRVMEQAVSDYATAPKGYAIDFGYTEDHRTLLIEVNDGYALGSYGLFYLDYAKLLSARWAELTQTEDPCNF
;
A
#
# COMPACT_ATOMS: atom_id res chain seq x y z
N PRO A 1 6.05 19.06 16.24
CA PRO A 1 4.96 18.33 15.56
C PRO A 1 4.12 19.20 14.64
N GLU A 2 4.13 20.54 14.83
CA GLU A 2 3.35 21.49 14.02
C GLU A 2 3.85 21.59 12.57
N ASP A 3 5.14 21.35 12.34
CA ASP A 3 5.74 21.36 11.01
C ASP A 3 5.58 20.01 10.33
N ILE A 4 4.85 20.00 9.22
CA ILE A 4 4.64 18.79 8.40
C ILE A 4 5.90 18.49 7.61
N VAL A 5 6.47 17.31 7.79
CA VAL A 5 7.62 16.85 7.02
C VAL A 5 7.14 16.13 5.76
N VAL A 6 7.60 16.60 4.60
CA VAL A 6 7.32 16.00 3.30
C VAL A 6 8.62 15.47 2.69
N GLY A 7 8.64 14.20 2.30
CA GLY A 7 9.84 13.59 1.76
C GLY A 7 9.68 12.09 1.52
N TYR A 8 10.82 11.40 1.37
CA TYR A 8 10.84 9.95 1.26
C TYR A 8 10.35 9.28 2.54
N VAL A 9 9.70 8.12 2.39
CA VAL A 9 9.13 7.32 3.51
C VAL A 9 10.10 7.18 4.67
N GLY A 10 11.37 6.87 4.41
CA GLY A 10 12.40 6.72 5.45
C GLY A 10 12.63 8.00 6.26
N SER A 11 12.73 9.15 5.60
CA SER A 11 12.97 10.44 6.27
C SER A 11 11.77 10.88 7.11
N VAL A 12 10.55 10.71 6.58
CA VAL A 12 9.32 11.07 7.31
C VAL A 12 9.12 10.13 8.51
N ARG A 13 9.36 8.81 8.32
CA ARG A 13 9.28 7.82 9.39
C ARG A 13 10.30 8.10 10.52
N GLN A 14 11.54 8.47 10.15
CA GLN A 14 12.53 8.88 11.14
C GLN A 14 12.04 10.07 11.98
N ARG A 15 11.48 11.09 11.32
CA ARG A 15 10.94 12.23 12.04
C ARG A 15 9.77 11.87 12.97
N LEU A 16 8.87 10.99 12.53
CA LEU A 16 7.80 10.50 13.40
C LEU A 16 8.36 9.73 14.61
N THR A 17 9.39 8.92 14.40
CA THR A 17 10.10 8.22 15.49
C THR A 17 10.73 9.22 16.48
N ASP A 18 11.38 10.28 16.00
CA ASP A 18 11.96 11.34 16.84
C ASP A 18 10.88 12.08 17.67
N LEU A 19 9.65 12.11 17.16
CA LEU A 19 8.47 12.62 17.87
C LEU A 19 7.78 11.57 18.76
N HIS A 20 8.36 10.37 18.91
CA HIS A 20 7.79 9.25 19.64
C HIS A 20 6.43 8.76 19.10
N VAL A 21 6.17 8.98 17.82
CA VAL A 21 4.95 8.52 17.13
C VAL A 21 5.15 7.11 16.59
N VAL A 22 4.26 6.20 16.98
CA VAL A 22 4.22 4.84 16.43
C VAL A 22 3.28 4.85 15.21
N VAL A 23 3.83 4.54 14.03
CA VAL A 23 3.04 4.42 12.81
C VAL A 23 2.49 3.01 12.69
N PRO A 24 1.17 2.80 12.62
CA PRO A 24 0.57 1.47 12.47
C PRO A 24 0.87 0.86 11.09
N GLU A 25 0.88 -0.46 11.01
CA GLU A 25 0.91 -1.18 9.74
C GLU A 25 -0.47 -1.12 9.07
N MET A 26 -0.52 -0.91 7.75
CA MET A 26 -1.78 -0.68 7.03
C MET A 26 -2.01 -1.59 5.83
N ASP A 27 -1.05 -2.33 5.35
CA ASP A 27 -1.04 -2.99 4.03
C ASP A 27 -2.38 -3.63 3.58
N TYR A 28 -3.02 -4.41 4.47
CA TYR A 28 -4.22 -5.19 4.16
C TYR A 28 -5.20 -5.20 5.33
N PRO A 29 -6.01 -4.12 5.50
CA PRO A 29 -7.07 -4.09 6.51
C PRO A 29 -8.11 -5.20 6.29
N GLU A 30 -8.59 -5.82 7.36
CA GLU A 30 -9.54 -6.95 7.28
C GLU A 30 -10.84 -6.55 6.58
N GLU A 31 -11.32 -5.34 6.77
CA GLU A 31 -12.53 -4.80 6.14
C GLU A 31 -12.45 -4.81 4.61
N LEU A 32 -11.22 -4.79 4.07
CA LEU A 32 -10.97 -4.77 2.63
C LEU A 32 -10.66 -6.14 2.03
N ASN A 33 -10.64 -7.22 2.81
CA ASN A 33 -10.30 -8.56 2.34
C ASN A 33 -11.14 -9.03 1.16
N LYS A 34 -12.43 -8.67 1.10
CA LYS A 34 -13.34 -9.03 0.00
C LYS A 34 -12.93 -8.44 -1.36
N TYR A 35 -12.09 -7.39 -1.37
CA TYR A 35 -11.60 -6.75 -2.59
C TYR A 35 -10.28 -7.33 -3.10
N LEU A 36 -9.63 -8.22 -2.35
CA LEU A 36 -8.35 -8.82 -2.74
C LEU A 36 -8.48 -9.74 -3.96
N GLY A 37 -9.58 -10.49 -4.05
CA GLY A 37 -9.82 -11.45 -5.12
C GLY A 37 -8.76 -12.56 -5.25
N ARG A 38 -7.89 -12.69 -4.25
CA ARG A 38 -6.82 -13.68 -4.13
C ARG A 38 -6.52 -13.95 -2.66
N ARG A 39 -5.92 -15.10 -2.37
CA ARG A 39 -5.40 -15.39 -1.03
C ARG A 39 -4.16 -14.53 -0.77
N VAL A 40 -4.08 -13.95 0.45
CA VAL A 40 -2.94 -13.22 0.97
C VAL A 40 -2.63 -13.79 2.35
N TRP A 41 -1.34 -14.04 2.65
CA TRP A 41 -0.92 -14.60 3.95
C TRP A 41 0.49 -14.15 4.32
N LYS A 42 0.84 -14.25 5.60
CA LYS A 42 2.20 -14.02 6.09
C LYS A 42 2.97 -15.33 6.10
N ASP A 43 4.26 -15.27 5.75
CA ASP A 43 5.16 -16.42 5.70
C ASP A 43 6.61 -15.96 5.89
N THR A 44 7.57 -16.86 5.63
CA THR A 44 9.00 -16.55 5.65
C THR A 44 9.69 -16.98 4.35
N ILE A 45 10.83 -16.36 4.05
CA ILE A 45 11.60 -16.68 2.84
C ILE A 45 12.04 -18.14 2.83
N ASN A 46 12.52 -18.66 3.99
CA ASN A 46 12.99 -20.04 4.07
C ASN A 46 11.85 -21.04 3.86
N HIS A 47 10.67 -20.78 4.42
CA HIS A 47 9.51 -21.62 4.20
C HIS A 47 9.09 -21.63 2.73
N ILE A 48 8.96 -20.47 2.11
CA ILE A 48 8.60 -20.37 0.67
C ILE A 48 9.67 -21.06 -0.20
N SER A 49 10.97 -20.86 0.07
CA SER A 49 12.05 -21.46 -0.70
C SER A 49 12.09 -22.99 -0.62
N SER A 50 11.67 -23.54 0.51
CA SER A 50 11.73 -24.99 0.80
C SER A 50 10.46 -25.75 0.41
N ASN A 51 9.38 -25.05 0.00
CA ASN A 51 8.08 -25.64 -0.27
C ASN A 51 7.60 -25.35 -1.70
N PRO A 52 8.09 -26.10 -2.72
CA PRO A 52 7.72 -25.91 -4.13
C PRO A 52 6.22 -26.00 -4.43
N GLU A 53 5.45 -26.67 -3.58
CA GLU A 53 3.99 -26.78 -3.70
C GLU A 53 3.26 -25.45 -3.52
N LEU A 54 3.94 -24.45 -2.95
CA LEU A 54 3.40 -23.09 -2.84
C LEU A 54 3.57 -22.25 -4.12
N TRP A 55 4.40 -22.71 -5.07
CA TRP A 55 4.71 -21.96 -6.28
C TRP A 55 3.69 -22.16 -7.40
N PRO A 56 3.46 -21.16 -8.25
CA PRO A 56 4.00 -19.81 -8.18
C PRO A 56 3.35 -18.97 -7.07
N VAL A 57 4.15 -18.18 -6.35
CA VAL A 57 3.68 -17.28 -5.28
C VAL A 57 4.30 -15.89 -5.43
N PHE A 58 3.51 -14.85 -5.26
CA PHE A 58 4.04 -13.48 -5.14
C PHE A 58 4.47 -13.22 -3.71
N VAL A 59 5.67 -12.68 -3.53
CA VAL A 59 6.30 -12.43 -2.23
C VAL A 59 6.76 -10.97 -2.15
N LYS A 60 6.43 -10.26 -1.07
CA LYS A 60 6.96 -8.92 -0.77
C LYS A 60 7.42 -8.81 0.67
N SER A 61 8.40 -7.93 0.93
CA SER A 61 8.87 -7.64 2.29
C SER A 61 7.75 -7.01 3.14
N ILE A 62 7.57 -7.46 4.38
CA ILE A 62 6.67 -6.83 5.36
C ILE A 62 7.31 -5.55 5.91
N ALA A 63 8.59 -5.62 6.29
CA ALA A 63 9.29 -4.51 6.93
C ALA A 63 10.20 -3.75 5.95
N ASN A 64 10.14 -2.42 6.01
CA ASN A 64 11.13 -1.51 5.42
C ASN A 64 11.43 -1.65 3.91
N LYS A 65 10.54 -2.27 3.12
CA LYS A 65 10.73 -2.47 1.67
C LYS A 65 12.14 -2.98 1.34
N LYS A 66 12.63 -3.98 2.09
CA LYS A 66 13.98 -4.56 1.89
C LYS A 66 14.22 -5.02 0.46
N PHE A 67 13.16 -5.44 -0.24
CA PHE A 67 13.20 -5.81 -1.66
C PHE A 67 11.87 -5.49 -2.35
N THR A 68 11.92 -5.39 -3.68
CA THR A 68 10.74 -5.26 -4.53
C THR A 68 10.01 -6.60 -4.62
N GLY A 69 8.67 -6.60 -4.60
CA GLY A 69 7.89 -7.83 -4.71
C GLY A 69 8.26 -8.66 -5.95
N VAL A 70 8.36 -9.97 -5.78
CA VAL A 70 8.80 -10.93 -6.79
C VAL A 70 7.80 -12.09 -6.90
N VAL A 71 7.64 -12.66 -8.10
CA VAL A 71 6.90 -13.92 -8.29
C VAL A 71 7.91 -15.07 -8.24
N VAL A 72 7.80 -15.90 -7.20
CA VAL A 72 8.67 -17.04 -6.95
C VAL A 72 8.15 -18.25 -7.70
N LYS A 73 9.00 -18.83 -8.55
CA LYS A 73 8.79 -20.08 -9.29
C LYS A 73 9.92 -21.09 -9.04
N SER A 74 10.98 -20.62 -8.39
CA SER A 74 12.16 -21.38 -8.01
C SER A 74 12.85 -20.72 -6.83
N PRO A 75 13.70 -21.43 -6.04
CA PRO A 75 14.50 -20.81 -4.98
C PRO A 75 15.38 -19.68 -5.49
N GLY A 76 15.83 -19.74 -6.75
CA GLY A 76 16.67 -18.72 -7.40
C GLY A 76 16.01 -17.33 -7.46
N ASP A 77 14.67 -17.27 -7.51
CA ASP A 77 13.93 -16.01 -7.57
C ASP A 77 13.98 -15.22 -6.23
N LEU A 78 14.38 -15.87 -5.13
CA LEU A 78 14.52 -15.28 -3.81
C LEU A 78 15.96 -14.81 -3.51
N ILE A 79 16.91 -14.99 -4.43
CA ILE A 79 18.29 -14.53 -4.22
C ILE A 79 18.30 -13.00 -4.04
N GLY A 80 18.87 -12.56 -2.91
CA GLY A 80 18.93 -11.13 -2.55
C GLY A 80 17.68 -10.58 -1.88
N CYS A 81 16.64 -11.41 -1.64
CA CYS A 81 15.42 -10.99 -0.95
C CYS A 81 15.49 -11.15 0.58
N GLY A 82 16.35 -12.02 1.08
CA GLY A 82 16.47 -12.36 2.48
C GLY A 82 17.65 -11.72 3.20
N ASP A 83 17.69 -11.94 4.51
CA ASP A 83 18.85 -11.69 5.35
C ASP A 83 19.57 -13.04 5.58
N GLU A 84 20.91 -13.04 5.53
CA GLU A 84 21.69 -14.26 5.78
C GLU A 84 21.61 -14.73 7.24
N LYS A 85 21.23 -13.86 8.15
CA LYS A 85 21.25 -14.12 9.61
C LYS A 85 19.89 -14.47 10.18
N GLU A 86 18.81 -14.04 9.52
CA GLU A 86 17.45 -14.19 10.03
C GLU A 86 16.50 -14.64 8.91
N ASP A 87 15.56 -15.55 9.25
CA ASP A 87 14.50 -15.89 8.33
C ASP A 87 13.55 -14.71 8.15
N THR A 88 13.61 -14.10 6.98
CA THR A 88 12.94 -12.83 6.70
C THR A 88 11.42 -13.04 6.57
N PRO A 89 10.60 -12.37 7.41
CA PRO A 89 9.15 -12.41 7.27
C PRO A 89 8.69 -11.68 6.01
N VAL A 90 7.76 -12.31 5.30
CA VAL A 90 7.23 -11.84 4.02
C VAL A 90 5.72 -11.91 3.97
N LEU A 91 5.15 -11.07 3.14
CA LEU A 91 3.76 -11.16 2.73
C LEU A 91 3.69 -11.88 1.39
N CYS A 92 2.86 -12.91 1.35
CA CYS A 92 2.65 -13.77 0.19
C CYS A 92 1.26 -13.61 -0.39
N SER A 93 1.12 -13.80 -1.69
CA SER A 93 -0.19 -13.92 -2.32
C SER A 93 -0.14 -14.82 -3.55
N GLU A 94 -1.32 -15.32 -3.96
CA GLU A 94 -1.48 -15.86 -5.30
C GLU A 94 -1.10 -14.79 -6.32
N PRO A 95 -0.31 -15.12 -7.37
CA PRO A 95 0.06 -14.15 -8.39
C PRO A 95 -1.15 -13.68 -9.19
N VAL A 96 -1.29 -12.37 -9.37
CA VAL A 96 -2.30 -11.77 -10.24
C VAL A 96 -1.60 -10.89 -11.28
N LYS A 97 -2.01 -11.02 -12.53
CA LYS A 97 -1.53 -10.16 -13.61
C LYS A 97 -2.43 -8.94 -13.74
N PHE A 98 -1.91 -7.79 -13.29
CA PHE A 98 -2.56 -6.51 -13.48
C PHE A 98 -2.15 -5.88 -14.83
N LEU A 99 -3.15 -5.49 -15.64
CA LEU A 99 -2.96 -4.77 -16.91
C LEU A 99 -2.76 -3.27 -16.72
N ALA A 100 -3.30 -2.74 -15.62
CA ALA A 100 -3.08 -1.38 -15.16
C ALA A 100 -3.23 -1.30 -13.63
N GLU A 101 -2.51 -0.35 -13.02
CA GLU A 101 -2.54 -0.10 -11.59
C GLU A 101 -2.84 1.38 -11.34
N TRP A 102 -3.76 1.63 -10.39
CA TRP A 102 -4.33 2.94 -10.11
C TRP A 102 -4.31 3.22 -8.63
N ARG A 103 -3.90 4.42 -8.24
CA ARG A 103 -3.95 4.91 -6.86
C ARG A 103 -5.17 5.78 -6.64
N CYS A 104 -6.00 5.39 -5.69
CA CYS A 104 -7.13 6.15 -5.19
C CYS A 104 -6.68 6.91 -3.94
N PHE A 105 -6.64 8.24 -4.00
CA PHE A 105 -6.25 9.11 -2.91
C PHE A 105 -7.46 9.50 -2.08
N VAL A 106 -7.39 9.29 -0.76
CA VAL A 106 -8.51 9.48 0.15
C VAL A 106 -8.13 10.39 1.32
N ARG A 107 -8.99 11.36 1.61
CA ARG A 107 -8.88 12.25 2.76
C ARG A 107 -10.24 12.35 3.47
N TYR A 108 -10.26 12.09 4.78
CA TYR A 108 -11.48 12.09 5.59
C TYR A 108 -12.62 11.29 4.96
N GLY A 109 -12.33 10.07 4.47
CA GLY A 109 -13.28 9.19 3.82
C GLY A 109 -13.78 9.65 2.43
N ARG A 110 -13.22 10.70 1.87
CA ARG A 110 -13.58 11.22 0.54
C ARG A 110 -12.46 10.98 -0.46
N ILE A 111 -12.80 10.43 -1.62
CA ILE A 111 -11.87 10.30 -2.74
C ILE A 111 -11.56 11.69 -3.27
N LEU A 112 -10.27 12.06 -3.27
CA LEU A 112 -9.77 13.30 -3.86
C LEU A 112 -9.58 13.16 -5.36
N ASP A 113 -8.92 12.05 -5.78
CA ASP A 113 -8.62 11.76 -7.18
C ASP A 113 -8.18 10.29 -7.32
N ILE A 114 -8.15 9.81 -8.57
CA ILE A 114 -7.69 8.47 -8.94
C ILE A 114 -6.67 8.60 -10.05
N ARG A 115 -5.43 8.15 -9.81
CA ARG A 115 -4.30 8.29 -10.73
C ARG A 115 -3.72 6.94 -11.13
N ARG A 116 -3.56 6.74 -12.46
CA ARG A 116 -2.86 5.58 -12.97
C ARG A 116 -1.35 5.76 -12.81
N TYR A 117 -0.66 4.77 -12.27
CA TYR A 117 0.80 4.81 -12.14
C TYR A 117 1.50 3.70 -12.91
N LYS A 118 0.76 2.68 -13.42
CA LYS A 118 1.36 1.60 -14.21
C LYS A 118 0.37 1.04 -15.23
N GLY A 119 0.89 0.47 -16.33
CA GLY A 119 0.11 -0.22 -17.36
C GLY A 119 -0.59 0.69 -18.36
N ASN A 120 -1.58 0.14 -19.08
CA ASN A 120 -2.25 0.84 -20.16
C ASN A 120 -3.43 1.69 -19.63
N TRP A 121 -3.49 2.95 -20.04
CA TRP A 121 -4.52 3.91 -19.63
C TRP A 121 -5.96 3.53 -20.07
N LYS A 122 -6.10 2.66 -21.08
CA LYS A 122 -7.40 2.16 -21.54
C LYS A 122 -8.03 1.16 -20.57
N ASN A 123 -7.24 0.56 -19.69
CA ASN A 123 -7.69 -0.39 -18.66
C ASN A 123 -8.12 0.40 -17.43
N ILE A 124 -9.39 0.80 -17.43
CA ILE A 124 -10.00 1.62 -16.38
C ILE A 124 -10.68 0.70 -15.37
N PRO A 125 -10.36 0.83 -14.07
CA PRO A 125 -11.02 0.06 -13.03
C PRO A 125 -12.47 0.50 -12.83
N ASP A 126 -13.30 -0.36 -12.25
CA ASP A 126 -14.66 -0.01 -11.87
C ASP A 126 -14.62 0.94 -10.65
N TYR A 127 -15.00 2.19 -10.86
CA TYR A 127 -15.02 3.22 -9.81
C TYR A 127 -15.97 2.86 -8.65
N ARG A 128 -17.04 2.09 -8.92
CA ARG A 128 -18.00 1.67 -7.87
C ARG A 128 -17.34 0.72 -6.87
N VAL A 129 -16.43 -0.15 -7.33
CA VAL A 129 -15.62 -0.99 -6.46
C VAL A 129 -14.73 -0.15 -5.56
N MET A 130 -14.12 0.91 -6.12
CA MET A 130 -13.25 1.82 -5.36
C MET A 130 -14.03 2.62 -4.32
N GLU A 131 -15.17 3.21 -4.70
CA GLU A 131 -16.05 3.95 -3.80
C GLU A 131 -16.56 3.07 -2.66
N GLN A 132 -16.96 1.83 -2.98
CA GLN A 132 -17.44 0.89 -1.98
C GLN A 132 -16.31 0.48 -1.03
N ALA A 133 -15.10 0.25 -1.53
CA ALA A 133 -13.96 -0.09 -0.69
C ALA A 133 -13.61 1.05 0.28
N VAL A 134 -13.65 2.30 -0.17
CA VAL A 134 -13.46 3.46 0.70
C VAL A 134 -14.55 3.54 1.77
N SER A 135 -15.80 3.29 1.39
CA SER A 135 -16.93 3.29 2.33
C SER A 135 -16.86 2.16 3.37
N ASP A 136 -16.35 0.99 2.97
CA ASP A 136 -16.25 -0.19 3.85
C ASP A 136 -15.05 -0.15 4.79
N TYR A 137 -14.07 0.73 4.53
CA TYR A 137 -12.89 0.86 5.38
C TYR A 137 -13.20 1.71 6.63
N ALA A 138 -13.92 1.11 7.59
CA ALA A 138 -14.42 1.79 8.78
C ALA A 138 -13.33 2.34 9.70
N THR A 139 -12.16 1.67 9.75
CA THR A 139 -10.99 2.07 10.56
C THR A 139 -9.98 2.91 9.79
N ALA A 140 -10.36 3.42 8.61
CA ALA A 140 -9.48 4.17 7.74
C ALA A 140 -8.87 5.40 8.44
N PRO A 141 -7.57 5.68 8.21
CA PRO A 141 -6.96 6.91 8.70
C PRO A 141 -7.50 8.13 7.95
N LYS A 142 -7.20 9.32 8.48
CA LYS A 142 -7.68 10.59 7.89
C LYS A 142 -7.07 10.92 6.53
N GLY A 143 -5.89 10.40 6.23
CA GLY A 143 -5.22 10.55 4.94
C GLY A 143 -4.53 9.24 4.54
N TYR A 144 -4.86 8.68 3.36
CA TYR A 144 -4.29 7.42 2.86
C TYR A 144 -4.51 7.27 1.35
N ALA A 145 -3.98 6.20 0.78
CA ALA A 145 -4.33 5.80 -0.57
C ALA A 145 -4.57 4.29 -0.65
N ILE A 146 -5.50 3.88 -1.52
CA ILE A 146 -5.74 2.50 -1.89
C ILE A 146 -5.29 2.29 -3.33
N ASP A 147 -4.46 1.28 -3.56
CA ASP A 147 -4.05 0.89 -4.89
C ASP A 147 -4.94 -0.23 -5.42
N PHE A 148 -5.48 -0.02 -6.61
CA PHE A 148 -6.33 -0.99 -7.32
C PHE A 148 -5.67 -1.42 -8.63
N GLY A 149 -5.81 -2.71 -8.94
CA GLY A 149 -5.37 -3.28 -10.20
C GLY A 149 -6.53 -3.70 -11.07
N TYR A 150 -6.41 -3.46 -12.37
CA TYR A 150 -7.33 -3.96 -13.39
C TYR A 150 -6.75 -5.23 -14.00
N THR A 151 -7.50 -6.33 -13.98
CA THR A 151 -7.07 -7.67 -14.40
C THR A 151 -7.48 -8.00 -15.84
N GLU A 152 -6.93 -9.09 -16.41
CA GLU A 152 -7.31 -9.59 -17.76
C GLU A 152 -8.77 -10.03 -17.84
N ASP A 153 -9.32 -10.54 -16.75
CA ASP A 153 -10.73 -10.94 -16.63
C ASP A 153 -11.65 -9.78 -16.21
N HIS A 154 -11.19 -8.55 -16.43
CA HIS A 154 -11.95 -7.30 -16.24
C HIS A 154 -12.40 -7.04 -14.79
N ARG A 155 -11.70 -7.58 -13.80
CA ARG A 155 -11.94 -7.27 -12.38
C ARG A 155 -11.10 -6.09 -11.90
N THR A 156 -11.66 -5.38 -10.93
CA THR A 156 -10.96 -4.37 -10.14
C THR A 156 -10.65 -4.96 -8.78
N LEU A 157 -9.37 -5.15 -8.47
CA LEU A 157 -8.93 -5.79 -7.23
C LEU A 157 -8.03 -4.86 -6.42
N LEU A 158 -8.12 -4.95 -5.10
CA LEU A 158 -7.21 -4.28 -4.18
C LEU A 158 -5.79 -4.82 -4.35
N ILE A 159 -4.82 -3.92 -4.53
CA ILE A 159 -3.38 -4.24 -4.51
C ILE A 159 -2.84 -4.09 -3.10
N GLU A 160 -2.95 -2.89 -2.52
CA GLU A 160 -2.50 -2.57 -1.16
C GLU A 160 -3.09 -1.24 -0.67
N VAL A 161 -3.00 -0.97 0.63
CA VAL A 161 -3.26 0.33 1.22
C VAL A 161 -1.93 0.99 1.59
N ASN A 162 -1.80 2.28 1.30
CA ASN A 162 -0.62 3.08 1.58
C ASN A 162 -0.92 4.18 2.58
N ASP A 163 -0.09 4.32 3.61
CA ASP A 163 -0.25 5.37 4.62
C ASP A 163 0.00 6.76 4.02
N GLY A 164 -0.84 7.71 4.38
CA GLY A 164 -0.84 9.07 3.85
C GLY A 164 0.29 9.96 4.33
N TYR A 165 1.13 9.54 5.28
CA TYR A 165 2.24 10.40 5.74
C TYR A 165 3.38 10.52 4.71
N ALA A 166 3.55 9.53 3.83
CA ALA A 166 4.56 9.58 2.77
C ALA A 166 4.21 8.58 1.66
N LEU A 167 3.67 9.05 0.55
CA LEU A 167 3.30 8.24 -0.61
C LEU A 167 3.54 9.00 -1.91
N GLY A 168 3.64 8.29 -3.03
CA GLY A 168 3.83 8.91 -4.34
C GLY A 168 2.58 9.65 -4.81
N SER A 169 2.73 10.88 -5.30
CA SER A 169 1.61 11.73 -5.74
C SER A 169 1.03 11.33 -7.10
N TYR A 170 1.81 10.71 -7.98
CA TYR A 170 1.43 10.32 -9.34
C TYR A 170 0.66 11.38 -10.14
N GLY A 171 0.98 12.66 -9.88
CA GLY A 171 0.33 13.79 -10.53
C GLY A 171 -0.99 14.22 -9.90
N LEU A 172 -1.30 13.78 -8.67
CA LEU A 172 -2.36 14.38 -7.86
C LEU A 172 -2.12 15.90 -7.78
N PHE A 173 -3.18 16.69 -7.87
CA PHE A 173 -3.07 18.13 -7.76
C PHE A 173 -2.37 18.51 -6.44
N TYR A 174 -1.40 19.40 -6.51
CA TYR A 174 -0.48 19.65 -5.39
C TYR A 174 -1.17 20.12 -4.10
N LEU A 175 -2.29 20.86 -4.20
CA LEU A 175 -3.07 21.25 -3.00
C LEU A 175 -3.77 20.06 -2.37
N ASP A 176 -4.34 19.15 -3.17
CA ASP A 176 -4.98 17.93 -2.66
C ASP A 176 -3.95 17.00 -2.03
N TYR A 177 -2.75 16.91 -2.64
CA TYR A 177 -1.64 16.17 -2.06
C TYR A 177 -1.19 16.74 -0.71
N ALA A 178 -1.02 18.06 -0.62
CA ALA A 178 -0.67 18.72 0.64
C ALA A 178 -1.75 18.50 1.71
N LYS A 179 -3.03 18.65 1.36
CA LYS A 179 -4.17 18.39 2.25
C LYS A 179 -4.23 16.95 2.75
N LEU A 180 -3.91 15.97 1.89
CA LEU A 180 -3.88 14.56 2.27
C LEU A 180 -2.76 14.30 3.28
N LEU A 181 -1.54 14.74 2.99
CA LEU A 181 -0.39 14.58 3.90
C LEU A 181 -0.64 15.28 5.24
N SER A 182 -1.21 16.50 5.21
CA SER A 182 -1.55 17.27 6.40
C SER A 182 -2.53 16.54 7.31
N ALA A 183 -3.63 16.01 6.75
CA ALA A 183 -4.62 15.29 7.52
C ALA A 183 -4.02 14.06 8.24
N ARG A 184 -3.16 13.30 7.54
CA ARG A 184 -2.52 12.14 8.16
C ARG A 184 -1.47 12.51 9.19
N TRP A 185 -0.65 13.53 8.90
CA TRP A 185 0.33 14.03 9.86
C TRP A 185 -0.32 14.49 11.16
N ALA A 186 -1.36 15.32 11.05
CA ALA A 186 -2.12 15.83 12.20
C ALA A 186 -2.73 14.70 13.05
N GLU A 187 -3.26 13.66 12.40
CA GLU A 187 -3.77 12.48 13.09
C GLU A 187 -2.68 11.72 13.84
N LEU A 188 -1.53 11.47 13.21
CA LEU A 188 -0.41 10.75 13.81
C LEU A 188 0.25 11.52 14.96
N THR A 189 0.38 12.82 14.82
CA THR A 189 1.01 13.69 15.83
C THR A 189 0.03 14.26 16.85
N GLN A 190 -1.27 13.97 16.70
CA GLN A 190 -2.35 14.49 17.55
C GLN A 190 -2.38 16.03 17.58
N THR A 191 -2.09 16.65 16.45
CA THR A 191 -2.16 18.11 16.24
C THR A 191 -3.40 18.48 15.42
N GLU A 192 -3.66 19.78 15.29
CA GLU A 192 -4.67 20.30 14.40
C GLU A 192 -4.23 20.16 12.93
N ASP A 193 -5.16 19.84 12.02
CA ASP A 193 -4.88 19.84 10.59
C ASP A 193 -4.98 21.25 10.02
N PRO A 194 -3.84 21.92 9.72
CA PRO A 194 -3.83 23.31 9.25
C PRO A 194 -4.40 23.46 7.83
N CYS A 195 -4.60 22.35 7.12
CA CYS A 195 -5.19 22.34 5.79
C CYS A 195 -6.67 21.91 5.77
N ASN A 196 -7.33 21.89 6.92
CA ASN A 196 -8.74 21.51 7.01
C ASN A 196 -9.69 22.69 6.74
N PHE A 197 -9.64 23.19 5.49
CA PHE A 197 -10.49 24.26 4.97
C PHE A 197 -11.07 23.89 3.61
#